data_f1dcdfbe33239a877449d7f721c40d73
#
_entry.id   f1dcdfbe33239a877449d7f721c40d73
#
_cell.length_a   1.000
_cell.length_b   1.000
_cell.length_c   1.000
_cell.angle_alpha   90.00
_cell.angle_beta   90.00
_cell.angle_gamma   90.00
#
_symmetry.space_group_name_H-M   'P 1'
#
loop_
_entity.id
_entity.type
_entity.pdbx_description
1 polymer ?
#
loop_
_entity_poly.entity_id
_entity_poly.type
_entity_poly.pdbx_seq_one_letter_code
_entity_poly.pdbx_strand_id
1 'polypeptide(L)'
;MNKNFYFALILFLCSGAALADRIKDLTSVAGVRSNQLLGYGLVVGLAGTGDRDKISFTAQSLKSVLERLGVGVDGPISNYDLYERGVASLAYDKTKLDNVASVVVTANVPPFTKPGQTIDVSVAAIGLASSLRGGNLILTELRGADGNIYALAQGGLTVSGVEVSAAGSEITVGVPTAGRIPGGAIIEREIPTPFAESQYILLNNHHSD
;
A
#
# COMPACT_ATOMS: atom_id res chain seq x y z
N MET A 1 35.43 50.92 -42.16
CA MET A 1 34.77 49.86 -41.40
C MET A 1 34.53 50.40 -40.00
N ASN A 2 33.26 50.67 -39.62
CA ASN A 2 32.89 51.60 -38.53
C ASN A 2 33.16 51.04 -37.13
N LYS A 3 33.91 51.77 -36.30
CA LYS A 3 34.13 51.45 -34.87
C LYS A 3 32.84 51.12 -34.13
N ASN A 4 31.75 51.74 -34.50
CA ASN A 4 30.43 51.53 -33.93
C ASN A 4 29.85 50.13 -34.24
N PHE A 5 30.26 49.52 -35.34
CA PHE A 5 29.81 48.14 -35.70
C PHE A 5 30.46 47.10 -34.78
N TYR A 6 31.74 47.24 -34.45
CA TYR A 6 32.41 46.34 -33.50
C TYR A 6 31.91 46.51 -32.08
N PHE A 7 31.56 47.73 -31.70
CA PHE A 7 30.99 47.99 -30.36
C PHE A 7 29.59 47.35 -30.25
N ALA A 8 28.75 47.44 -31.27
CA ALA A 8 27.44 46.78 -31.30
C ALA A 8 27.55 45.24 -31.31
N LEU A 9 28.55 44.71 -32.03
CA LEU A 9 28.82 43.26 -32.06
C LEU A 9 29.29 42.72 -30.74
N ILE A 10 30.14 43.45 -30.01
CA ILE A 10 30.62 43.10 -28.65
C ILE A 10 29.47 43.16 -27.67
N LEU A 11 28.60 44.18 -27.75
CA LEU A 11 27.42 44.28 -26.86
C LEU A 11 26.43 43.12 -27.09
N PHE A 12 26.29 42.64 -28.35
CA PHE A 12 25.44 41.49 -28.71
C PHE A 12 26.04 40.16 -28.25
N LEU A 13 27.36 40.00 -28.25
CA LEU A 13 28.04 38.83 -27.73
C LEU A 13 28.06 38.82 -26.17
N CYS A 14 27.96 39.95 -25.48
CA CYS A 14 27.84 40.01 -24.05
C CYS A 14 26.42 39.81 -23.50
N SER A 15 25.40 39.70 -24.37
CA SER A 15 24.07 39.20 -23.97
C SER A 15 24.11 37.68 -23.71
N GLY A 16 25.02 37.24 -22.85
CA GLY A 16 25.05 35.87 -22.37
C GLY A 16 23.68 35.53 -21.79
N ALA A 17 23.15 34.41 -22.22
CA ALA A 17 21.90 33.88 -21.72
C ALA A 17 21.92 33.93 -20.17
N ALA A 18 21.17 34.86 -19.57
CA ALA A 18 20.97 34.88 -18.14
C ALA A 18 20.18 33.61 -17.80
N LEU A 19 20.87 32.56 -17.39
CA LEU A 19 20.26 31.35 -16.86
C LEU A 19 19.65 31.74 -15.50
N ALA A 20 18.40 32.16 -15.53
CA ALA A 20 17.65 32.40 -14.30
C ALA A 20 17.07 31.07 -13.83
N ASP A 21 17.75 30.41 -12.90
CA ASP A 21 17.24 29.22 -12.24
C ASP A 21 16.09 29.62 -11.32
N ARG A 22 15.02 28.82 -11.36
CA ARG A 22 13.87 29.05 -10.48
C ARG A 22 14.16 28.45 -9.11
N ILE A 23 13.73 29.15 -8.05
CA ILE A 23 13.86 28.66 -6.67
C ILE A 23 13.33 27.22 -6.52
N LYS A 24 12.23 26.88 -7.21
CA LYS A 24 11.65 25.53 -7.20
C LYS A 24 12.57 24.45 -7.79
N ASP A 25 13.50 24.80 -8.66
CA ASP A 25 14.41 23.87 -9.32
C ASP A 25 15.69 23.67 -8.49
N LEU A 26 16.01 24.62 -7.59
CA LEU A 26 17.18 24.62 -6.73
C LEU A 26 16.87 24.14 -5.31
N THR A 27 15.61 24.20 -4.89
CA THR A 27 15.25 23.94 -3.48
C THR A 27 14.02 23.05 -3.37
N SER A 28 13.96 22.30 -2.28
CA SER A 28 12.75 21.62 -1.80
C SER A 28 12.27 22.25 -0.49
N VAL A 29 10.97 22.19 -0.27
CA VAL A 29 10.40 22.68 0.98
C VAL A 29 10.69 21.67 2.09
N ALA A 30 11.35 22.10 3.16
CA ALA A 30 11.66 21.26 4.30
C ALA A 30 10.37 20.76 4.97
N GLY A 31 10.35 19.47 5.37
CA GLY A 31 9.18 18.86 6.02
C GLY A 31 8.07 18.39 5.09
N VAL A 32 8.17 18.61 3.78
CA VAL A 32 7.25 18.03 2.79
C VAL A 32 7.73 16.65 2.41
N ARG A 33 7.03 15.61 2.87
CA ARG A 33 7.35 14.22 2.56
C ARG A 33 6.07 13.41 2.38
N SER A 34 6.15 12.38 1.58
CA SER A 34 5.12 11.34 1.56
C SER A 34 5.29 10.44 2.79
N ASN A 35 4.19 9.97 3.34
CA ASN A 35 4.19 9.05 4.47
C ASN A 35 3.69 7.68 4.02
N GLN A 36 4.37 6.63 4.46
CA GLN A 36 3.99 5.27 4.14
C GLN A 36 3.11 4.71 5.24
N LEU A 37 2.01 4.07 4.85
CA LEU A 37 1.12 3.36 5.74
C LEU A 37 1.22 1.87 5.49
N LEU A 38 1.07 1.11 6.57
CA LEU A 38 1.09 -0.35 6.57
C LEU A 38 -0.12 -0.88 7.29
N GLY A 39 -0.72 -1.95 6.77
CA GLY A 39 -1.81 -2.66 7.42
C GLY A 39 -1.72 -4.16 7.18
N TYR A 40 -2.38 -4.91 8.04
CA TYR A 40 -2.65 -6.33 7.88
C TYR A 40 -4.14 -6.50 7.57
N GLY A 41 -4.47 -7.27 6.55
CA GLY A 41 -5.86 -7.50 6.14
C GLY A 41 -6.11 -8.91 5.63
N LEU A 42 -7.37 -9.16 5.31
CA LEU A 42 -7.81 -10.38 4.66
C LEU A 42 -8.42 -10.06 3.30
N VAL A 43 -8.08 -10.87 2.32
CA VAL A 43 -8.72 -10.91 1.00
C VAL A 43 -9.64 -12.12 0.96
N VAL A 44 -10.89 -11.89 0.59
CA VAL A 44 -11.93 -12.91 0.50
C VAL A 44 -12.45 -13.05 -0.93
N GLY A 45 -13.16 -14.13 -1.23
CA GLY A 45 -13.76 -14.36 -2.56
C GLY A 45 -12.78 -14.96 -3.57
N LEU A 46 -11.69 -15.55 -3.12
CA LEU A 46 -10.74 -16.27 -3.98
C LEU A 46 -11.33 -17.59 -4.47
N ALA A 47 -10.97 -17.98 -5.68
CA ALA A 47 -11.48 -19.23 -6.31
C ALA A 47 -10.58 -20.44 -5.99
N GLY A 48 -10.43 -20.80 -4.72
CA GLY A 48 -9.61 -21.94 -4.31
C GLY A 48 -8.10 -21.63 -4.25
N THR A 49 -7.69 -20.37 -4.40
CA THR A 49 -6.29 -19.94 -4.45
C THR A 49 -5.79 -19.31 -3.14
N GLY A 50 -6.59 -19.37 -2.08
CA GLY A 50 -6.28 -18.80 -0.77
C GLY A 50 -5.23 -19.57 0.04
N ASP A 51 -5.13 -19.24 1.34
CA ASP A 51 -4.07 -19.73 2.25
C ASP A 51 -4.24 -21.20 2.66
N ARG A 52 -5.39 -21.80 2.34
CA ARG A 52 -5.72 -23.19 2.71
C ARG A 52 -5.72 -23.39 4.24
N ASP A 53 -5.59 -24.62 4.69
CA ASP A 53 -5.67 -25.02 6.11
C ASP A 53 -4.35 -24.90 6.91
N LYS A 54 -3.27 -24.46 6.26
CA LYS A 54 -1.92 -24.47 6.85
C LYS A 54 -1.55 -23.19 7.61
N ILE A 55 -2.33 -22.13 7.44
CA ILE A 55 -2.01 -20.80 8.01
C ILE A 55 -2.93 -20.51 9.20
N SER A 56 -2.44 -20.71 10.41
CA SER A 56 -3.20 -20.51 11.65
C SER A 56 -3.63 -19.06 11.85
N PHE A 57 -2.79 -18.08 11.56
CA PHE A 57 -3.12 -16.67 11.77
C PHE A 57 -4.21 -16.17 10.82
N THR A 58 -4.34 -16.71 9.60
CA THR A 58 -5.45 -16.39 8.68
C THR A 58 -6.78 -16.86 9.27
N ALA A 59 -6.82 -18.07 9.82
CA ALA A 59 -8.01 -18.62 10.46
C ALA A 59 -8.43 -17.80 11.68
N GLN A 60 -7.49 -17.43 12.55
CA GLN A 60 -7.76 -16.59 13.72
C GLN A 60 -8.25 -15.20 13.34
N SER A 61 -7.65 -14.58 12.32
CA SER A 61 -8.09 -13.27 11.83
C SER A 61 -9.49 -13.33 11.24
N LEU A 62 -9.81 -14.36 10.48
CA LEU A 62 -11.16 -14.57 9.95
C LEU A 62 -12.17 -14.73 11.08
N LYS A 63 -11.85 -15.51 12.11
CA LYS A 63 -12.68 -15.65 13.30
C LYS A 63 -12.96 -14.31 13.95
N SER A 64 -11.92 -13.51 14.22
CA SER A 64 -12.06 -12.18 14.82
C SER A 64 -12.95 -11.25 13.99
N VAL A 65 -12.87 -11.32 12.67
CA VAL A 65 -13.74 -10.54 11.77
C VAL A 65 -15.17 -11.00 11.86
N LEU A 66 -15.43 -12.31 11.81
CA LEU A 66 -16.78 -12.87 11.93
C LEU A 66 -17.43 -12.54 13.27
N GLU A 67 -16.68 -12.62 14.37
CA GLU A 67 -17.14 -12.23 15.70
C GLU A 67 -17.51 -10.74 15.77
N ARG A 68 -16.71 -9.87 15.16
CA ARG A 68 -17.03 -8.42 15.06
C ARG A 68 -18.30 -8.16 14.23
N LEU A 69 -18.59 -9.02 13.25
CA LEU A 69 -19.82 -8.97 12.44
C LEU A 69 -21.02 -9.62 13.15
N GLY A 70 -20.85 -10.11 14.40
CA GLY A 70 -21.92 -10.74 15.16
C GLY A 70 -22.17 -12.20 14.81
N VAL A 71 -21.27 -12.82 14.05
CA VAL A 71 -21.33 -14.25 13.74
C VAL A 71 -20.52 -15.00 14.78
N GLY A 72 -21.20 -15.71 15.69
CA GLY A 72 -20.55 -16.61 16.64
C GLY A 72 -20.00 -17.82 15.93
N VAL A 73 -18.68 -18.03 16.01
CA VAL A 73 -18.03 -19.23 15.51
C VAL A 73 -17.69 -20.10 16.71
N ASP A 74 -18.56 -21.02 17.04
CA ASP A 74 -18.36 -21.97 18.14
C ASP A 74 -17.44 -23.10 17.69
N GLY A 75 -16.32 -23.24 18.37
CA GLY A 75 -15.34 -24.29 18.13
C GLY A 75 -13.96 -23.81 17.70
N PRO A 76 -12.97 -24.71 17.67
CA PRO A 76 -11.62 -24.39 17.21
C PRO A 76 -11.59 -24.28 15.68
N ILE A 77 -11.00 -23.18 15.16
CA ILE A 77 -10.88 -22.94 13.72
C ILE A 77 -9.47 -23.29 13.20
N SER A 78 -8.50 -23.42 14.10
CA SER A 78 -7.13 -23.72 13.74
C SER A 78 -6.53 -24.83 14.60
N ASN A 79 -5.42 -25.41 14.13
CA ASN A 79 -4.65 -26.35 14.94
C ASN A 79 -4.10 -25.69 16.21
N TYR A 80 -3.91 -24.38 16.23
CA TYR A 80 -3.49 -23.63 17.41
C TYR A 80 -4.61 -23.58 18.47
N ASP A 81 -5.84 -23.33 18.08
CA ASP A 81 -6.99 -23.34 18.97
C ASP A 81 -7.22 -24.74 19.59
N LEU A 82 -6.95 -25.80 18.82
CA LEU A 82 -7.00 -27.18 19.31
C LEU A 82 -5.90 -27.44 20.35
N TYR A 83 -4.69 -26.94 20.09
CA TYR A 83 -3.55 -27.08 21.02
C TYR A 83 -3.82 -26.35 22.34
N GLU A 84 -4.28 -25.10 22.30
CA GLU A 84 -4.65 -24.35 23.52
C GLU A 84 -5.74 -25.02 24.34
N ARG A 85 -6.69 -25.69 23.72
CA ARG A 85 -7.78 -26.41 24.37
C ARG A 85 -7.39 -27.81 24.84
N GLY A 86 -6.14 -28.24 24.61
CA GLY A 86 -5.64 -29.56 25.00
C GLY A 86 -6.33 -30.74 24.30
N VAL A 87 -6.93 -30.47 23.15
CA VAL A 87 -7.60 -31.51 22.33
C VAL A 87 -6.60 -32.07 21.34
N ALA A 88 -6.24 -33.34 21.49
CA ALA A 88 -5.44 -34.06 20.50
C ALA A 88 -6.18 -34.15 19.16
N SER A 89 -5.57 -33.69 18.11
CA SER A 89 -6.15 -33.37 16.81
C SER A 89 -6.47 -34.57 15.94
N LEU A 90 -7.38 -35.44 16.30
CA LEU A 90 -7.61 -36.64 15.47
C LEU A 90 -8.86 -36.60 14.58
N ALA A 91 -9.76 -35.63 14.69
CA ALA A 91 -11.01 -35.66 13.92
C ALA A 91 -11.66 -34.28 13.69
N TYR A 92 -10.84 -33.21 13.57
CA TYR A 92 -11.43 -31.90 13.31
C TYR A 92 -11.45 -31.64 11.81
N ASP A 93 -12.67 -31.41 11.28
CA ASP A 93 -12.83 -30.96 9.89
C ASP A 93 -12.30 -29.53 9.78
N LYS A 94 -11.09 -29.43 9.27
CA LYS A 94 -10.35 -28.17 9.18
C LYS A 94 -11.14 -27.18 8.34
N THR A 95 -11.37 -26.00 8.88
CA THR A 95 -11.92 -24.88 8.10
C THR A 95 -11.03 -24.65 6.88
N LYS A 96 -11.56 -24.96 5.69
CA LYS A 96 -10.84 -24.74 4.44
C LYS A 96 -10.83 -23.26 4.13
N LEU A 97 -9.64 -22.65 4.17
CA LEU A 97 -9.42 -21.25 3.83
C LEU A 97 -9.05 -21.07 2.35
N ASP A 98 -9.60 -21.92 1.49
CA ASP A 98 -9.29 -21.89 0.06
C ASP A 98 -9.72 -20.58 -0.61
N ASN A 99 -10.72 -19.89 -0.04
CA ASN A 99 -11.24 -18.64 -0.57
C ASN A 99 -10.78 -17.39 0.20
N VAL A 100 -9.85 -17.54 1.15
CA VAL A 100 -9.36 -16.45 2.00
C VAL A 100 -7.85 -16.43 2.00
N ALA A 101 -7.27 -15.24 1.94
CA ALA A 101 -5.83 -15.03 2.06
C ALA A 101 -5.50 -13.89 3.00
N SER A 102 -4.46 -14.07 3.79
CA SER A 102 -3.85 -13.02 4.59
C SER A 102 -2.91 -12.17 3.75
N VAL A 103 -3.01 -10.86 3.92
CA VAL A 103 -2.28 -9.91 3.10
C VAL A 103 -1.66 -8.78 3.93
N VAL A 104 -0.53 -8.28 3.44
CA VAL A 104 -0.01 -6.95 3.81
C VAL A 104 -0.57 -5.94 2.83
N VAL A 105 -1.00 -4.83 3.38
CA VAL A 105 -1.59 -3.71 2.65
C VAL A 105 -0.72 -2.49 2.87
N THR A 106 -0.25 -1.88 1.79
CA THR A 106 0.60 -0.69 1.83
C THR A 106 -0.02 0.45 1.04
N ALA A 107 0.12 1.66 1.54
CA ALA A 107 -0.30 2.87 0.83
C ALA A 107 0.71 3.99 1.03
N ASN A 108 0.83 4.86 0.04
CA ASN A 108 1.67 6.05 0.11
C ASN A 108 0.76 7.28 0.16
N VAL A 109 0.82 8.01 1.29
CA VAL A 109 0.04 9.22 1.50
C VAL A 109 0.84 10.42 1.02
N PRO A 110 0.38 11.13 -0.02
CA PRO A 110 0.98 12.38 -0.44
C PRO A 110 0.99 13.43 0.69
N PRO A 111 1.92 14.38 0.67
CA PRO A 111 1.90 15.49 1.62
C PRO A 111 0.60 16.30 1.46
N PHE A 112 0.14 16.91 2.55
CA PHE A 112 -1.06 17.75 2.62
C PHE A 112 -2.39 17.03 2.29
N THR A 113 -2.41 15.72 2.36
CA THR A 113 -3.65 14.94 2.17
C THR A 113 -4.60 15.19 3.33
N LYS A 114 -5.88 15.44 3.01
CA LYS A 114 -6.93 15.74 3.99
C LYS A 114 -7.84 14.52 4.21
N PRO A 115 -8.50 14.44 5.37
CA PRO A 115 -9.53 13.44 5.62
C PRO A 115 -10.61 13.43 4.53
N GLY A 116 -11.05 12.23 4.14
CA GLY A 116 -12.00 12.00 3.05
C GLY A 116 -11.38 11.86 1.66
N GLN A 117 -10.09 12.12 1.48
CA GLN A 117 -9.40 11.86 0.22
C GLN A 117 -9.09 10.38 0.05
N THR A 118 -9.14 9.91 -1.19
CA THR A 118 -8.81 8.52 -1.54
C THR A 118 -7.38 8.40 -2.04
N ILE A 119 -6.73 7.28 -1.71
CA ILE A 119 -5.40 6.93 -2.16
C ILE A 119 -5.36 5.50 -2.68
N ASP A 120 -4.42 5.21 -3.56
CA ASP A 120 -4.18 3.87 -4.08
C ASP A 120 -3.55 2.98 -3.03
N VAL A 121 -3.91 1.71 -3.07
CA VAL A 121 -3.42 0.69 -2.15
C VAL A 121 -2.75 -0.43 -2.93
N SER A 122 -1.63 -0.91 -2.42
CA SER A 122 -0.96 -2.12 -2.88
C SER A 122 -1.18 -3.23 -1.86
N VAL A 123 -1.49 -4.41 -2.35
CA VAL A 123 -1.83 -5.59 -1.54
C VAL A 123 -0.93 -6.73 -1.95
N ALA A 124 -0.31 -7.43 -0.99
CA ALA A 124 0.56 -8.58 -1.24
C ALA A 124 0.24 -9.71 -0.25
N ALA A 125 0.14 -10.92 -0.74
CA ALA A 125 -0.08 -12.10 0.09
C ALA A 125 1.14 -12.36 0.99
N ILE A 126 0.89 -12.71 2.26
CA ILE A 126 1.91 -13.13 3.23
C ILE A 126 1.79 -14.60 3.60
N GLY A 127 0.68 -15.22 3.23
CA GLY A 127 0.42 -16.63 3.47
C GLY A 127 0.83 -17.52 2.29
N LEU A 128 0.09 -18.59 2.09
CA LEU A 128 0.30 -19.59 1.04
C LEU A 128 -0.61 -19.40 -0.18
N ALA A 129 -1.31 -18.28 -0.27
CA ALA A 129 -2.18 -18.00 -1.40
C ALA A 129 -1.39 -17.99 -2.72
N SER A 130 -1.84 -18.78 -3.68
CA SER A 130 -1.22 -18.86 -5.00
C SER A 130 -1.65 -17.72 -5.91
N SER A 131 -2.84 -17.14 -5.69
CA SER A 131 -3.34 -16.00 -6.45
C SER A 131 -4.35 -15.19 -5.64
N LEU A 132 -4.30 -13.86 -5.77
CA LEU A 132 -5.28 -12.93 -5.21
C LEU A 132 -6.32 -12.46 -6.23
N ARG A 133 -6.33 -13.06 -7.42
CA ARG A 133 -7.20 -12.65 -8.51
C ARG A 133 -8.67 -12.84 -8.16
N GLY A 134 -9.49 -11.83 -8.47
CA GLY A 134 -10.92 -11.82 -8.16
C GLY A 134 -11.25 -11.61 -6.69
N GLY A 135 -10.23 -11.48 -5.84
CA GLY A 135 -10.42 -11.24 -4.42
C GLY A 135 -10.86 -9.83 -4.08
N ASN A 136 -11.48 -9.69 -2.92
CA ASN A 136 -11.90 -8.43 -2.33
C ASN A 136 -11.25 -8.24 -0.97
N LEU A 137 -10.56 -7.12 -0.77
CA LEU A 137 -9.99 -6.74 0.53
C LEU A 137 -11.12 -6.31 1.45
N ILE A 138 -11.24 -6.94 2.60
CA ILE A 138 -12.15 -6.49 3.66
C ILE A 138 -11.58 -5.27 4.35
N LEU A 139 -12.42 -4.54 5.10
CA LEU A 139 -12.04 -3.31 5.80
C LEU A 139 -10.77 -3.53 6.64
N THR A 140 -9.72 -2.79 6.29
CA THR A 140 -8.37 -2.93 6.84
C THR A 140 -7.86 -1.59 7.31
N GLU A 141 -7.38 -1.53 8.55
CA GLU A 141 -6.75 -0.35 9.14
C GLU A 141 -5.33 -0.18 8.61
N LEU A 142 -5.01 1.02 8.11
CA LEU A 142 -3.66 1.40 7.70
C LEU A 142 -3.02 2.31 8.74
N ARG A 143 -1.87 1.90 9.24
CA ARG A 143 -1.15 2.55 10.33
C ARG A 143 0.14 3.20 9.83
N GLY A 144 0.48 4.34 10.41
CA GLY A 144 1.77 4.97 10.23
C GLY A 144 2.86 4.33 11.09
N ALA A 145 4.08 4.83 10.96
CA ALA A 145 5.23 4.37 11.76
C ALA A 145 5.07 4.63 13.28
N ASP A 146 4.20 5.55 13.65
CA ASP A 146 3.83 5.88 15.03
C ASP A 146 2.75 4.96 15.62
N GLY A 147 2.25 3.99 14.83
CA GLY A 147 1.22 3.03 15.23
C GLY A 147 -0.22 3.56 15.15
N ASN A 148 -0.42 4.85 14.85
CA ASN A 148 -1.75 5.43 14.71
C ASN A 148 -2.40 5.04 13.38
N ILE A 149 -3.74 4.92 13.39
CA ILE A 149 -4.54 4.66 12.19
C ILE A 149 -4.76 5.99 11.46
N TYR A 150 -4.41 6.02 10.17
CA TYR A 150 -4.56 7.19 9.30
C TYR A 150 -5.53 6.97 8.14
N ALA A 151 -5.69 5.74 7.70
CA ALA A 151 -6.59 5.41 6.60
C ALA A 151 -7.27 4.05 6.81
N LEU A 152 -8.40 3.88 6.13
CA LEU A 152 -9.13 2.61 6.04
C LEU A 152 -9.14 2.16 4.59
N ALA A 153 -8.72 0.92 4.34
CA ALA A 153 -8.63 0.32 3.01
C ALA A 153 -9.67 -0.78 2.81
N GLN A 154 -10.33 -0.78 1.65
CA GLN A 154 -11.29 -1.79 1.25
C GLN A 154 -11.48 -1.80 -0.27
N GLY A 155 -11.81 -2.94 -0.87
CA GLY A 155 -12.23 -2.99 -2.27
C GLY A 155 -11.70 -4.19 -3.06
N GLY A 156 -12.16 -4.30 -4.30
CA GLY A 156 -11.76 -5.35 -5.22
C GLY A 156 -10.34 -5.19 -5.75
N LEU A 157 -9.58 -6.26 -5.76
CA LEU A 157 -8.20 -6.26 -6.22
C LEU A 157 -8.09 -6.34 -7.74
N THR A 158 -7.26 -5.48 -8.31
CA THR A 158 -6.77 -5.60 -9.68
C THR A 158 -5.39 -6.27 -9.63
N VAL A 159 -5.33 -7.51 -10.14
CA VAL A 159 -4.10 -8.32 -10.18
C VAL A 159 -3.60 -8.39 -11.62
N SER A 160 -2.32 -8.10 -11.82
CA SER A 160 -1.70 -8.04 -13.15
C SER A 160 -1.09 -9.36 -13.64
N GLY A 161 -1.20 -10.44 -12.88
CA GLY A 161 -0.68 -11.76 -13.26
C GLY A 161 -1.73 -12.62 -13.96
N VAL A 162 -1.30 -13.41 -14.94
CA VAL A 162 -2.10 -14.45 -15.61
C VAL A 162 -1.36 -15.77 -15.47
N GLU A 163 -2.04 -16.76 -14.95
CA GLU A 163 -1.62 -18.15 -14.91
C GLU A 163 -2.41 -18.92 -15.97
N VAL A 164 -1.71 -19.51 -16.91
CA VAL A 164 -2.34 -20.33 -17.96
C VAL A 164 -1.76 -21.73 -17.84
N SER A 165 -2.61 -22.68 -17.46
CA SER A 165 -2.28 -24.09 -17.42
C SER A 165 -2.90 -24.77 -18.65
N ALA A 166 -2.08 -25.31 -19.54
CA ALA A 166 -2.51 -26.08 -20.68
C ALA A 166 -1.64 -27.31 -20.86
N ALA A 167 -2.26 -28.49 -20.93
CA ALA A 167 -1.64 -29.77 -21.31
C ALA A 167 -0.31 -30.10 -20.59
N GLY A 168 -0.22 -29.85 -19.27
CA GLY A 168 0.96 -30.19 -18.47
C GLY A 168 2.06 -29.14 -18.47
N SER A 169 1.84 -28.00 -19.11
CA SER A 169 2.71 -26.80 -19.02
C SER A 169 2.00 -25.69 -18.29
N GLU A 170 2.65 -25.12 -17.27
CA GLU A 170 2.19 -23.99 -16.51
C GLU A 170 3.03 -22.76 -16.89
N ILE A 171 2.39 -21.75 -17.43
CA ILE A 171 3.04 -20.47 -17.74
C ILE A 171 2.43 -19.40 -16.86
N THR A 172 3.20 -18.90 -15.90
CA THR A 172 2.83 -17.77 -15.06
C THR A 172 3.44 -16.50 -15.64
N VAL A 173 2.61 -15.56 -16.04
CA VAL A 173 3.03 -14.23 -16.49
C VAL A 173 2.59 -13.20 -15.46
N GLY A 174 3.55 -12.50 -14.84
CA GLY A 174 3.30 -11.51 -13.80
C GLY A 174 3.30 -12.10 -12.38
N VAL A 175 2.84 -11.33 -11.40
CA VAL A 175 2.82 -11.71 -9.98
C VAL A 175 1.37 -11.85 -9.52
N PRO A 176 0.80 -13.08 -9.50
CA PRO A 176 -0.60 -13.28 -9.13
C PRO A 176 -0.88 -13.06 -7.63
N THR A 177 0.16 -13.06 -6.79
CA THR A 177 0.08 -12.87 -5.33
C THR A 177 0.15 -11.42 -4.88
N ALA A 178 0.23 -10.48 -5.82
CA ALA A 178 0.18 -9.05 -5.55
C ALA A 178 -0.86 -8.35 -6.43
N GLY A 179 -1.50 -7.32 -5.90
CA GLY A 179 -2.51 -6.55 -6.60
C GLY A 179 -2.57 -5.10 -6.13
N ARG A 180 -3.37 -4.30 -6.81
CA ARG A 180 -3.66 -2.91 -6.44
C ARG A 180 -5.16 -2.68 -6.36
N ILE A 181 -5.53 -1.72 -5.52
CA ILE A 181 -6.90 -1.21 -5.42
C ILE A 181 -6.81 0.30 -5.67
N PRO A 182 -7.12 0.78 -6.88
CA PRO A 182 -7.12 2.20 -7.18
C PRO A 182 -8.14 2.94 -6.31
N GLY A 183 -7.69 4.01 -5.62
CA GLY A 183 -8.54 4.74 -4.69
C GLY A 183 -9.10 3.88 -3.53
N GLY A 184 -8.47 2.76 -3.23
CA GLY A 184 -8.97 1.74 -2.30
C GLY A 184 -8.86 2.08 -0.84
N ALA A 185 -8.18 3.15 -0.46
CA ALA A 185 -8.16 3.63 0.93
C ALA A 185 -8.68 5.06 1.04
N ILE A 186 -9.39 5.32 2.14
CA ILE A 186 -9.89 6.65 2.51
C ILE A 186 -9.07 7.13 3.70
N ILE A 187 -8.58 8.36 3.63
CA ILE A 187 -7.89 9.00 4.75
C ILE A 187 -8.90 9.42 5.81
N GLU A 188 -8.70 8.94 7.02
CA GLU A 188 -9.55 9.25 8.18
C GLU A 188 -8.95 10.35 9.06
N ARG A 189 -7.63 10.45 9.08
CA ARG A 189 -6.90 11.40 9.92
C ARG A 189 -5.80 12.08 9.13
N GLU A 190 -5.67 13.40 9.31
CA GLU A 190 -4.57 14.18 8.77
C GLU A 190 -3.25 13.78 9.44
N ILE A 191 -2.20 13.66 8.62
CA ILE A 191 -0.85 13.41 9.13
C ILE A 191 -0.26 14.77 9.53
N PRO A 192 0.19 14.94 10.79
CA PRO A 192 0.78 16.19 11.23
C PRO A 192 1.96 16.61 10.36
N THR A 193 1.95 17.83 9.86
CA THR A 193 3.04 18.41 9.11
C THR A 193 3.70 19.54 9.91
N PRO A 194 5.02 19.76 9.77
CA PRO A 194 5.72 20.84 10.48
C PRO A 194 5.18 22.24 10.17
N PHE A 195 4.38 22.37 9.10
CA PHE A 195 3.80 23.65 8.69
C PHE A 195 2.64 24.13 9.56
N ALA A 196 1.98 23.24 10.31
CA ALA A 196 0.82 23.61 11.13
C ALA A 196 1.18 24.62 12.24
N GLU A 197 2.46 24.66 12.65
CA GLU A 197 2.95 25.48 13.76
C GLU A 197 4.01 26.53 13.35
N SER A 198 4.42 26.55 12.08
CA SER A 198 5.49 27.44 11.62
C SER A 198 4.97 28.68 10.93
N GLN A 199 5.49 29.86 11.30
CA GLN A 199 5.20 31.14 10.63
C GLN A 199 6.06 31.37 9.37
N TYR A 200 6.99 30.47 9.05
CA TYR A 200 7.93 30.57 7.94
C TYR A 200 8.11 29.21 7.27
N ILE A 201 8.44 29.25 5.99
CA ILE A 201 8.75 28.08 5.17
C ILE A 201 10.26 27.95 5.09
N LEU A 202 10.80 26.80 5.51
CA LEU A 202 12.20 26.46 5.34
C LEU A 202 12.42 25.82 3.97
N LEU A 203 13.41 26.29 3.24
CA LEU A 203 13.83 25.70 1.95
C LEU A 203 15.17 24.97 2.14
N ASN A 204 15.19 23.72 1.71
CA ASN A 204 16.43 22.94 1.64
C ASN A 204 17.05 23.15 0.25
N ASN A 205 18.31 23.59 0.20
CA ASN A 205 19.06 23.65 -1.04
C ASN A 205 19.51 22.24 -1.46
N HIS A 206 19.38 21.92 -2.75
CA HIS A 206 19.83 20.63 -3.31
C HIS A 206 21.34 20.61 -3.58
N HIS A 207 21.99 21.77 -3.68
CA HIS A 207 23.43 21.89 -3.83
C HIS A 207 24.02 22.37 -2.51
N SER A 208 24.74 21.50 -1.81
CA SER A 208 25.72 21.89 -0.80
C SER A 208 27.05 22.08 -1.51
N ASP A 209 27.51 23.30 -1.65
CA ASP A 209 28.91 23.60 -1.99
C ASP A 209 29.84 23.04 -0.92
#